data_5678aaf11a2a7062aa1aa87a56dc6e2d
#
_entry.id   5678aaf11a2a7062aa1aa87a56dc6e2d
#
_cell.length_a   1.000
_cell.length_b   1.000
_cell.length_c   1.000
_cell.angle_alpha   90.00
_cell.angle_beta   90.00
_cell.angle_gamma   90.00
#
_symmetry.space_group_name_H-M   'P 1'
#
loop_
_entity.id
_entity.type
_entity.pdbx_description
1 polymer ?
#
loop_
_entity_poly.entity_id
_entity_poly.type
_entity_poly.pdbx_seq_one_letter_code
_entity_poly.pdbx_strand_id
1 'polypeptide(L)'
;VEDGRLYGRLFRLFYVPLVRALLDAHPEAFLRYLDSFRYALAGEFAATAATARRIRMPRRWGLEVGTLGDVFDVAGAAGTAQVDLGRYEHDHRGVEGSGGLSAMSQSVGETLLRSVVEHGVDVDFDTLAERYRTAAGDLLHQYELDAGFNGLSFDPANERDQVAQYAEAVVEPTGPDDRLPTWATAPLEPDAVADAAAADVESAIDTPTPSTAAPPTEAGE
;
A
#
# COMPACT_ATOMS: atom_id res chain seq x y z
N VAL A 1 0.67 -17.01 -0.40
CA VAL A 1 0.50 -18.01 0.69
C VAL A 1 1.74 -17.94 1.56
N GLU A 2 1.56 -17.82 2.86
CA GLU A 2 2.61 -17.81 3.86
C GLU A 2 2.19 -18.72 5.01
N ASP A 3 3.07 -19.58 5.48
CA ASP A 3 2.83 -20.54 6.57
C ASP A 3 1.50 -21.32 6.45
N GLY A 4 1.13 -21.73 5.24
CA GLY A 4 -0.11 -22.45 4.97
C GLY A 4 -1.39 -21.62 5.12
N ARG A 5 -1.31 -20.28 5.02
CA ARG A 5 -2.43 -19.35 5.08
C ARG A 5 -2.42 -18.40 3.88
N LEU A 6 -3.58 -17.82 3.59
CA LEU A 6 -3.68 -16.74 2.61
C LEU A 6 -3.00 -15.48 3.15
N TYR A 7 -2.06 -14.94 2.36
CA TYR A 7 -1.29 -13.74 2.69
C TYR A 7 -1.98 -12.45 2.25
N GLY A 8 -1.51 -11.29 2.76
CA GLY A 8 -1.92 -9.96 2.31
C GLY A 8 -3.31 -9.54 2.78
N ARG A 9 -3.59 -9.60 4.09
CA ARG A 9 -4.90 -9.23 4.66
C ARG A 9 -5.38 -7.86 4.22
N LEU A 10 -4.54 -6.82 4.30
CA LEU A 10 -4.92 -5.47 3.92
C LEU A 10 -5.35 -5.39 2.45
N PHE A 11 -4.63 -6.09 1.56
CA PHE A 11 -5.00 -6.15 0.16
C PHE A 11 -6.31 -6.92 -0.05
N ARG A 12 -6.39 -8.15 0.47
CA ARG A 12 -7.53 -9.05 0.25
C ARG A 12 -8.83 -8.56 0.89
N LEU A 13 -8.73 -8.07 2.13
CA LEU A 13 -9.90 -7.76 2.96
C LEU A 13 -10.25 -6.27 2.99
N PHE A 14 -9.36 -5.39 2.56
CA PHE A 14 -9.62 -3.95 2.52
C PHE A 14 -9.61 -3.39 1.10
N TYR A 15 -8.44 -3.46 0.43
CA TYR A 15 -8.30 -2.83 -0.89
C TYR A 15 -9.27 -3.43 -1.93
N VAL A 16 -9.23 -4.74 -2.13
CA VAL A 16 -10.04 -5.40 -3.17
C VAL A 16 -11.54 -5.19 -2.97
N PRO A 17 -12.13 -5.45 -1.78
CA PRO A 17 -13.55 -5.23 -1.60
C PRO A 17 -13.97 -3.75 -1.67
N LEU A 18 -13.10 -2.82 -1.23
CA LEU A 18 -13.39 -1.39 -1.32
C LEU A 18 -13.42 -0.91 -2.78
N VAL A 19 -12.42 -1.30 -3.57
CA VAL A 19 -12.38 -0.96 -5.01
C VAL A 19 -13.57 -1.59 -5.74
N ARG A 20 -13.96 -2.82 -5.44
CA ARG A 20 -15.13 -3.46 -6.02
C ARG A 20 -16.43 -2.75 -5.62
N ALA A 21 -16.60 -2.41 -4.35
CA ALA A 21 -17.77 -1.68 -3.88
C ALA A 21 -17.90 -0.30 -4.56
N LEU A 22 -16.80 0.37 -4.84
CA LEU A 22 -16.78 1.61 -5.62
C LEU A 22 -17.14 1.33 -7.08
N LEU A 23 -16.49 0.35 -7.72
CA LEU A 23 -16.67 0.04 -9.14
C LEU A 23 -18.10 -0.40 -9.49
N ASP A 24 -18.80 -1.08 -8.60
CA ASP A 24 -20.19 -1.50 -8.78
C ASP A 24 -21.16 -0.32 -8.93
N ALA A 25 -20.83 0.83 -8.34
CA ALA A 25 -21.64 2.05 -8.47
C ALA A 25 -21.08 3.04 -9.49
N HIS A 26 -19.78 3.00 -9.73
CA HIS A 26 -19.03 4.03 -10.43
C HIS A 26 -18.12 3.37 -11.48
N PRO A 27 -18.59 3.18 -12.74
CA PRO A 27 -17.83 2.46 -13.78
C PRO A 27 -16.74 3.33 -14.45
N GLU A 28 -16.10 4.23 -13.70
CA GLU A 28 -15.05 5.13 -14.17
C GLU A 28 -13.76 4.39 -14.52
N ALA A 29 -13.01 4.95 -15.47
CA ALA A 29 -11.78 4.36 -15.97
C ALA A 29 -10.71 4.20 -14.86
N PHE A 30 -10.66 5.14 -13.93
CA PHE A 30 -9.73 5.09 -12.81
C PHE A 30 -10.01 3.89 -11.88
N LEU A 31 -11.27 3.62 -11.55
CA LEU A 31 -11.63 2.47 -10.71
C LEU A 31 -11.35 1.13 -11.40
N ARG A 32 -11.57 1.04 -12.72
CA ARG A 32 -11.18 -0.15 -13.50
C ARG A 32 -9.67 -0.34 -13.53
N TYR A 33 -8.92 0.76 -13.59
CA TYR A 33 -7.47 0.73 -13.48
C TYR A 33 -7.03 0.18 -12.13
N LEU A 34 -7.60 0.67 -11.02
CA LEU A 34 -7.31 0.16 -9.68
C LEU A 34 -7.68 -1.33 -9.53
N ASP A 35 -8.84 -1.76 -10.04
CA ASP A 35 -9.28 -3.17 -9.98
C ASP A 35 -8.41 -4.11 -10.84
N SER A 36 -7.67 -3.57 -11.80
CA SER A 36 -6.81 -4.38 -12.67
C SER A 36 -5.56 -4.93 -11.98
N PHE A 37 -5.18 -4.39 -10.81
CA PHE A 37 -3.96 -4.81 -10.11
C PHE A 37 -4.17 -6.09 -9.32
N ARG A 38 -3.30 -7.08 -9.57
CA ARG A 38 -3.28 -8.34 -8.80
C ARG A 38 -2.75 -8.16 -7.39
N TYR A 39 -1.88 -7.17 -7.18
CA TYR A 39 -1.39 -6.78 -5.86
C TYR A 39 -1.00 -5.28 -5.87
N ALA A 40 -1.97 -4.41 -5.63
CA ALA A 40 -1.81 -2.96 -5.68
C ALA A 40 -0.99 -2.37 -4.52
N LEU A 41 -0.70 -3.15 -3.48
CA LEU A 41 0.08 -2.75 -2.32
C LEU A 41 1.53 -3.29 -2.38
N ALA A 42 2.04 -3.55 -3.58
CA ALA A 42 3.43 -3.90 -3.79
C ALA A 42 4.31 -2.64 -3.68
N GLY A 43 5.35 -2.72 -2.86
CA GLY A 43 6.31 -1.62 -2.71
C GLY A 43 7.35 -1.56 -3.83
N GLU A 44 7.44 -2.61 -4.66
CA GLU A 44 8.38 -2.70 -5.77
C GLU A 44 7.78 -2.06 -7.01
N PHE A 45 8.37 -0.98 -7.46
CA PHE A 45 7.98 -0.35 -8.72
C PHE A 45 9.18 0.26 -9.45
N ALA A 46 9.05 0.39 -10.74
CA ALA A 46 9.97 1.14 -11.59
C ALA A 46 9.19 2.16 -12.40
N ALA A 47 9.75 3.32 -12.60
CA ALA A 47 9.15 4.39 -13.37
C ALA A 47 10.20 5.10 -14.22
N THR A 48 9.75 5.76 -15.30
CA THR A 48 10.62 6.69 -15.99
C THR A 48 10.95 7.89 -15.10
N ALA A 49 12.11 8.51 -15.27
CA ALA A 49 12.46 9.71 -14.52
C ALA A 49 11.44 10.85 -14.73
N ALA A 50 10.83 10.93 -15.91
CA ALA A 50 9.79 11.90 -16.22
C ALA A 50 8.53 11.67 -15.36
N THR A 51 8.11 10.42 -15.19
CA THR A 51 6.98 10.04 -14.32
C THR A 51 7.35 10.29 -12.86
N ALA A 52 8.51 9.81 -12.40
CA ALA A 52 8.94 9.92 -11.00
C ALA A 52 9.00 11.40 -10.52
N ARG A 53 9.34 12.35 -11.40
CA ARG A 53 9.36 13.77 -11.05
C ARG A 53 7.98 14.42 -10.90
N ARG A 54 6.92 13.73 -11.32
CA ARG A 54 5.54 14.25 -11.37
C ARG A 54 4.60 13.61 -10.39
N ILE A 55 5.03 12.58 -9.66
CA ILE A 55 4.24 11.92 -8.63
C ILE A 55 4.47 12.59 -7.27
N ARG A 56 3.40 12.66 -6.48
CA ARG A 56 3.40 13.12 -5.09
C ARG A 56 3.62 11.90 -4.19
N MET A 57 4.32 12.06 -3.10
CA MET A 57 4.63 10.95 -2.20
C MET A 57 3.84 11.07 -0.90
N PRO A 58 2.92 10.14 -0.60
CA PRO A 58 2.32 10.05 0.72
C PRO A 58 3.38 9.91 1.83
N ARG A 59 3.18 10.62 2.94
CA ARG A 59 4.15 10.64 4.06
C ARG A 59 4.00 9.45 4.99
N ARG A 60 2.88 8.72 4.86
CA ARG A 60 2.49 7.60 5.73
C ARG A 60 2.24 6.36 4.88
N TRP A 61 1.53 5.39 5.48
CA TRP A 61 1.03 4.24 4.72
C TRP A 61 0.10 4.70 3.58
N GLY A 62 0.13 3.98 2.46
CA GLY A 62 -0.65 4.35 1.28
C GLY A 62 0.20 4.90 0.14
N LEU A 63 1.53 4.82 0.25
CA LEU A 63 2.46 5.19 -0.82
C LEU A 63 2.06 4.55 -2.14
N GLU A 64 1.77 3.26 -2.12
CA GLU A 64 1.45 2.47 -3.30
C GLU A 64 0.18 3.00 -3.99
N VAL A 65 -0.91 3.14 -3.23
CA VAL A 65 -2.20 3.59 -3.80
C VAL A 65 -2.17 5.05 -4.24
N GLY A 66 -1.45 5.91 -3.52
CA GLY A 66 -1.26 7.30 -3.93
C GLY A 66 -0.41 7.42 -5.20
N THR A 67 0.64 6.62 -5.31
CA THR A 67 1.48 6.53 -6.52
C THR A 67 0.67 6.03 -7.71
N LEU A 68 -0.20 5.04 -7.54
CA LEU A 68 -1.06 4.55 -8.62
C LEU A 68 -2.00 5.64 -9.14
N GLY A 69 -2.56 6.49 -8.27
CA GLY A 69 -3.39 7.62 -8.68
C GLY A 69 -2.62 8.61 -9.56
N ASP A 70 -1.48 9.08 -9.07
CA ASP A 70 -0.65 10.03 -9.83
C ASP A 70 -0.09 9.42 -11.13
N VAL A 71 0.24 8.13 -11.15
CA VAL A 71 0.68 7.43 -12.38
C VAL A 71 -0.46 7.34 -13.39
N PHE A 72 -1.70 7.13 -12.95
CA PHE A 72 -2.84 7.15 -13.85
C PHE A 72 -2.99 8.50 -14.55
N ASP A 73 -2.80 9.61 -13.83
CA ASP A 73 -2.83 10.96 -14.41
C ASP A 73 -1.68 11.23 -15.40
N VAL A 74 -0.49 10.71 -15.09
CA VAL A 74 0.73 10.98 -15.87
C VAL A 74 0.85 10.09 -17.10
N ALA A 75 0.53 8.81 -16.97
CA ALA A 75 0.81 7.76 -17.96
C ALA A 75 -0.45 7.03 -18.45
N GLY A 76 -1.55 7.12 -17.70
CA GLY A 76 -2.77 6.37 -17.97
C GLY A 76 -2.61 4.87 -17.79
N ALA A 77 -3.70 4.13 -17.97
CA ALA A 77 -3.68 2.67 -17.89
C ALA A 77 -2.77 2.03 -18.95
N ALA A 78 -2.72 2.62 -20.15
CA ALA A 78 -1.88 2.11 -21.25
C ALA A 78 -0.36 2.30 -21.02
N GLY A 79 0.02 3.25 -20.16
CA GLY A 79 1.42 3.49 -19.78
C GLY A 79 1.86 2.73 -18.54
N THR A 80 1.02 1.86 -17.99
CA THR A 80 1.27 1.09 -16.77
C THR A 80 1.32 -0.40 -17.07
N ALA A 81 2.25 -1.12 -16.46
CA ALA A 81 2.36 -2.57 -16.59
C ALA A 81 2.56 -3.21 -15.21
N GLN A 82 2.06 -4.43 -15.06
CA GLN A 82 2.35 -5.28 -13.91
C GLN A 82 3.33 -6.36 -14.32
N VAL A 83 4.30 -6.64 -13.47
CA VAL A 83 5.28 -7.69 -13.65
C VAL A 83 5.10 -8.72 -12.54
N ASP A 84 4.87 -9.97 -12.91
CA ASP A 84 4.88 -11.08 -11.96
C ASP A 84 6.34 -11.46 -11.63
N LEU A 85 6.75 -11.19 -10.40
CA LEU A 85 8.10 -11.50 -9.91
C LEU A 85 8.25 -12.98 -9.51
N GLY A 86 7.20 -13.78 -9.66
CA GLY A 86 7.19 -15.18 -9.26
C GLY A 86 7.20 -15.34 -7.74
N ARG A 87 8.04 -16.25 -7.24
CA ARG A 87 8.20 -16.44 -5.79
C ARG A 87 9.03 -15.29 -5.23
N TYR A 88 8.39 -14.46 -4.42
CA TYR A 88 9.00 -13.33 -3.75
C TYR A 88 8.91 -13.53 -2.23
N GLU A 89 10.03 -13.42 -1.54
CA GLU A 89 10.14 -13.59 -0.09
C GLU A 89 10.44 -12.22 0.52
N HIS A 90 9.51 -11.73 1.36
CA HIS A 90 9.71 -10.52 2.14
C HIS A 90 10.32 -10.82 3.50
N ASP A 91 11.22 -9.97 3.95
CA ASP A 91 11.60 -9.91 5.35
C ASP A 91 10.53 -9.12 6.12
N HIS A 92 9.52 -9.82 6.65
CA HIS A 92 8.45 -9.20 7.39
C HIS A 92 8.91 -8.85 8.80
N ARG A 93 9.13 -7.57 9.03
CA ARG A 93 9.08 -7.05 10.39
C ARG A 93 7.62 -7.04 10.82
N GLY A 94 7.26 -7.90 11.78
CA GLY A 94 5.91 -7.93 12.33
C GLY A 94 5.48 -6.51 12.71
N VAL A 95 4.34 -6.07 12.19
CA VAL A 95 3.69 -4.84 12.65
C VAL A 95 3.03 -5.19 13.98
N GLU A 96 3.87 -5.38 15.01
CA GLU A 96 3.42 -5.73 16.35
C GLU A 96 2.90 -4.47 17.06
N GLY A 97 1.67 -4.56 17.54
CA GLY A 97 1.00 -3.55 18.34
C GLY A 97 -0.47 -3.39 17.95
N SER A 98 -1.33 -3.27 18.93
CA SER A 98 -2.79 -3.12 18.77
C SER A 98 -3.23 -1.86 17.98
N GLY A 99 -2.29 -1.01 17.55
CA GLY A 99 -2.53 0.16 16.70
C GLY A 99 -2.00 0.02 15.27
N GLY A 100 -1.13 -0.95 14.97
CA GLY A 100 -0.39 -1.00 13.71
C GLY A 100 -1.28 -1.22 12.47
N LEU A 101 -2.11 -2.25 12.46
CA LEU A 101 -2.99 -2.56 11.32
C LEU A 101 -4.13 -1.55 11.17
N SER A 102 -4.67 -1.03 12.27
CA SER A 102 -5.73 -0.01 12.24
C SER A 102 -5.18 1.32 11.69
N ALA A 103 -4.03 1.79 12.17
CA ALA A 103 -3.41 3.01 11.64
C ALA A 103 -3.00 2.87 10.17
N MET A 104 -2.53 1.68 9.77
CA MET A 104 -2.19 1.37 8.39
C MET A 104 -3.43 1.42 7.49
N SER A 105 -4.52 0.74 7.86
CA SER A 105 -5.76 0.73 7.06
C SER A 105 -6.37 2.12 6.95
N GLN A 106 -6.33 2.94 8.01
CA GLN A 106 -6.79 4.33 7.98
C GLN A 106 -5.98 5.16 6.98
N SER A 107 -4.64 5.09 7.02
CA SER A 107 -3.79 5.84 6.10
C SER A 107 -3.95 5.39 4.65
N VAL A 108 -4.03 4.08 4.40
CA VAL A 108 -4.27 3.53 3.05
C VAL A 108 -5.65 3.91 2.55
N GLY A 109 -6.68 3.82 3.41
CA GLY A 109 -8.07 4.19 3.09
C GLY A 109 -8.18 5.68 2.76
N GLU A 110 -7.62 6.56 3.59
CA GLU A 110 -7.60 7.99 3.34
C GLU A 110 -6.94 8.33 1.99
N THR A 111 -5.76 7.75 1.72
CA THR A 111 -5.03 8.01 0.47
C THR A 111 -5.79 7.48 -0.75
N LEU A 112 -6.34 6.28 -0.66
CA LEU A 112 -7.11 5.67 -1.75
C LEU A 112 -8.38 6.47 -2.06
N LEU A 113 -9.19 6.77 -1.03
CA LEU A 113 -10.46 7.49 -1.19
C LEU A 113 -10.23 8.93 -1.65
N ARG A 114 -9.17 9.60 -1.16
CA ARG A 114 -8.76 10.91 -1.66
C ARG A 114 -8.43 10.83 -3.16
N SER A 115 -7.65 9.86 -3.57
CA SER A 115 -7.32 9.65 -4.97
C SER A 115 -8.57 9.39 -5.83
N VAL A 116 -9.51 8.60 -5.33
CA VAL A 116 -10.79 8.33 -6.01
C VAL A 116 -11.60 9.61 -6.22
N VAL A 117 -11.73 10.45 -5.20
CA VAL A 117 -12.44 11.74 -5.28
C VAL A 117 -11.70 12.70 -6.22
N GLU A 118 -10.36 12.78 -6.16
CA GLU A 118 -9.55 13.62 -7.06
C GLU A 118 -9.73 13.23 -8.54
N HIS A 119 -10.01 11.95 -8.82
CA HIS A 119 -10.31 11.48 -10.19
C HIS A 119 -11.79 11.64 -10.59
N GLY A 120 -12.55 12.44 -9.83
CA GLY A 120 -13.91 12.86 -10.19
C GLY A 120 -15.00 11.82 -9.92
N VAL A 121 -14.73 10.80 -9.10
CA VAL A 121 -15.76 9.85 -8.66
C VAL A 121 -16.60 10.50 -7.57
N ASP A 122 -17.92 10.59 -7.79
CA ASP A 122 -18.88 11.13 -6.83
C ASP A 122 -19.30 10.05 -5.83
N VAL A 123 -18.50 9.90 -4.77
CA VAL A 123 -18.63 8.83 -3.79
C VAL A 123 -19.71 9.15 -2.76
N ASP A 124 -20.72 8.28 -2.65
CA ASP A 124 -21.68 8.29 -1.53
C ASP A 124 -21.06 7.65 -0.29
N PHE A 125 -20.43 8.47 0.56
CA PHE A 125 -19.77 8.02 1.79
C PHE A 125 -20.74 7.51 2.85
N ASP A 126 -22.03 7.90 2.82
CA ASP A 126 -23.03 7.44 3.78
C ASP A 126 -23.31 5.94 3.64
N THR A 127 -23.23 5.42 2.42
CA THR A 127 -23.50 4.01 2.12
C THR A 127 -22.25 3.17 1.83
N LEU A 128 -21.10 3.81 1.58
CA LEU A 128 -19.89 3.12 1.13
C LEU A 128 -19.40 2.04 2.11
N ALA A 129 -19.41 2.33 3.42
CA ALA A 129 -18.96 1.37 4.42
C ALA A 129 -19.82 0.09 4.44
N GLU A 130 -21.13 0.19 4.20
CA GLU A 130 -22.02 -0.98 4.14
C GLU A 130 -21.80 -1.77 2.84
N ARG A 131 -21.63 -1.08 1.73
CA ARG A 131 -21.30 -1.70 0.43
C ARG A 131 -19.95 -2.41 0.48
N TYR A 132 -18.97 -1.80 1.14
CA TYR A 132 -17.67 -2.44 1.41
C TYR A 132 -17.84 -3.74 2.20
N ARG A 133 -18.63 -3.72 3.31
CA ARG A 133 -18.87 -4.93 4.13
C ARG A 133 -19.53 -6.04 3.32
N THR A 134 -20.48 -5.70 2.45
CA THR A 134 -21.13 -6.66 1.55
C THR A 134 -20.10 -7.28 0.61
N ALA A 135 -19.34 -6.48 -0.11
CA ALA A 135 -18.30 -6.96 -1.02
C ALA A 135 -17.23 -7.80 -0.31
N ALA A 136 -16.83 -7.40 0.91
CA ALA A 136 -15.89 -8.16 1.72
C ALA A 136 -16.46 -9.50 2.18
N GLY A 137 -17.75 -9.56 2.52
CA GLY A 137 -18.46 -10.81 2.88
C GLY A 137 -18.46 -11.82 1.75
N ASP A 138 -18.74 -11.39 0.53
CA ASP A 138 -18.71 -12.24 -0.67
C ASP A 138 -17.30 -12.78 -0.94
N LEU A 139 -16.29 -11.93 -0.79
CA LEU A 139 -14.89 -12.34 -0.94
C LEU A 139 -14.43 -13.30 0.16
N LEU A 140 -14.85 -13.12 1.41
CA LEU A 140 -14.54 -14.05 2.49
C LEU A 140 -15.03 -15.45 2.18
N HIS A 141 -16.23 -15.58 1.63
CA HIS A 141 -16.77 -16.88 1.22
C HIS A 141 -15.92 -17.51 0.10
N GLN A 142 -15.50 -16.72 -0.88
CA GLN A 142 -14.59 -17.21 -1.93
C GLN A 142 -13.24 -17.65 -1.36
N TYR A 143 -12.64 -16.89 -0.46
CA TYR A 143 -11.37 -17.25 0.18
C TYR A 143 -11.46 -18.48 1.07
N GLU A 144 -12.59 -18.71 1.74
CA GLU A 144 -12.84 -19.92 2.52
C GLU A 144 -12.83 -21.15 1.61
N LEU A 145 -13.54 -21.10 0.47
CA LEU A 145 -13.56 -22.17 -0.52
C LEU A 145 -12.18 -22.40 -1.15
N ASP A 146 -11.50 -21.34 -1.53
CA ASP A 146 -10.14 -21.38 -2.09
C ASP A 146 -9.13 -22.00 -1.10
N ALA A 147 -9.18 -21.58 0.15
CA ALA A 147 -8.33 -22.14 1.19
C ALA A 147 -8.60 -23.63 1.38
N GLY A 148 -9.86 -24.02 1.46
CA GLY A 148 -10.26 -25.43 1.58
C GLY A 148 -9.79 -26.27 0.39
N PHE A 149 -9.95 -25.76 -0.83
CA PHE A 149 -9.51 -26.45 -2.05
C PHE A 149 -7.98 -26.62 -2.10
N ASN A 150 -7.22 -25.66 -1.61
CA ASN A 150 -5.75 -25.66 -1.62
C ASN A 150 -5.13 -26.25 -0.33
N GLY A 151 -5.95 -26.76 0.61
CA GLY A 151 -5.45 -27.32 1.86
C GLY A 151 -4.80 -26.27 2.79
N LEU A 152 -5.25 -25.03 2.70
CA LEU A 152 -4.76 -23.93 3.53
C LEU A 152 -5.61 -23.78 4.80
N SER A 153 -5.00 -23.28 5.86
CA SER A 153 -5.72 -22.89 7.07
C SER A 153 -6.47 -21.57 6.84
N PHE A 154 -7.75 -21.53 7.23
CA PHE A 154 -8.58 -20.34 7.15
C PHE A 154 -9.40 -20.19 8.42
N ASP A 155 -9.44 -19.00 9.01
CA ASP A 155 -10.22 -18.67 10.20
C ASP A 155 -11.26 -17.61 9.83
N PRO A 156 -12.49 -18.01 9.46
CA PRO A 156 -13.51 -17.08 8.99
C PRO A 156 -13.99 -16.11 10.08
N ALA A 157 -13.85 -16.43 11.36
CA ALA A 157 -14.22 -15.53 12.45
C ALA A 157 -13.21 -14.38 12.55
N ASN A 158 -11.93 -14.70 12.59
CA ASN A 158 -10.84 -13.72 12.64
C ASN A 158 -10.83 -12.81 11.39
N GLU A 159 -11.11 -13.36 10.21
CA GLU A 159 -11.17 -12.57 8.97
C GLU A 159 -12.38 -11.60 8.96
N ARG A 160 -13.56 -12.02 9.51
CA ARG A 160 -14.72 -11.13 9.67
C ARG A 160 -14.46 -10.00 10.66
N ASP A 161 -13.82 -10.30 11.79
CA ASP A 161 -13.44 -9.30 12.78
C ASP A 161 -12.48 -8.27 12.16
N GLN A 162 -11.57 -8.71 11.30
CA GLN A 162 -10.66 -7.82 10.59
C GLN A 162 -11.41 -6.93 9.58
N VAL A 163 -12.38 -7.47 8.84
CA VAL A 163 -13.24 -6.68 7.94
C VAL A 163 -14.01 -5.62 8.73
N ALA A 164 -14.53 -5.95 9.90
CA ALA A 164 -15.24 -4.98 10.74
C ALA A 164 -14.32 -3.82 11.17
N GLN A 165 -13.08 -4.13 11.56
CA GLN A 165 -12.07 -3.10 11.89
C GLN A 165 -11.70 -2.25 10.68
N TYR A 166 -11.51 -2.84 9.51
CA TYR A 166 -11.18 -2.10 8.29
C TYR A 166 -12.32 -1.21 7.81
N ALA A 167 -13.57 -1.56 8.08
CA ALA A 167 -14.73 -0.72 7.75
C ALA A 167 -14.69 0.66 8.44
N GLU A 168 -13.98 0.79 9.56
CA GLU A 168 -13.77 2.07 10.25
C GLU A 168 -12.88 3.04 9.46
N ALA A 169 -12.09 2.52 8.51
CA ALA A 169 -11.25 3.31 7.61
C ALA A 169 -11.99 3.74 6.32
N VAL A 170 -13.24 3.29 6.12
CA VAL A 170 -14.04 3.65 4.95
C VAL A 170 -14.86 4.90 5.26
N VAL A 171 -14.19 6.04 5.26
CA VAL A 171 -14.76 7.34 5.60
C VAL A 171 -14.29 8.41 4.61
N GLU A 172 -15.06 9.49 4.50
CA GLU A 172 -14.67 10.64 3.67
C GLU A 172 -13.32 11.22 4.11
N PRO A 173 -12.35 11.43 3.19
CA PRO A 173 -11.06 12.04 3.51
C PRO A 173 -11.21 13.55 3.73
N THR A 174 -11.34 13.97 5.00
CA THR A 174 -11.58 15.37 5.37
C THR A 174 -10.31 16.14 5.74
N GLY A 175 -9.20 15.44 5.99
CA GLY A 175 -7.92 16.05 6.34
C GLY A 175 -7.26 16.80 5.16
N PRO A 176 -6.27 17.65 5.41
CA PRO A 176 -5.47 18.26 4.34
C PRO A 176 -4.68 17.19 3.58
N ASP A 177 -4.41 17.49 2.30
CA ASP A 177 -3.47 16.67 1.54
C ASP A 177 -2.06 16.87 2.11
N ASP A 178 -1.51 15.81 2.73
CA ASP A 178 -0.20 15.83 3.38
C ASP A 178 0.90 15.19 2.51
N ARG A 179 0.58 14.84 1.25
CA ARG A 179 1.57 14.29 0.32
C ARG A 179 2.68 15.31 0.06
N LEU A 180 3.90 14.82 -0.07
CA LEU A 180 5.02 15.66 -0.52
C LEU A 180 4.74 16.18 -1.94
N PRO A 181 5.10 17.42 -2.25
CA PRO A 181 4.94 17.98 -3.59
C PRO A 181 5.75 17.18 -4.61
N THR A 182 5.38 17.30 -5.88
CA THR A 182 6.19 16.73 -6.97
C THR A 182 7.58 17.41 -7.02
N TRP A 183 8.58 16.71 -7.52
CA TRP A 183 9.90 17.34 -7.73
C TRP A 183 9.86 18.60 -8.60
N ALA A 184 8.90 18.68 -9.53
CA ALA A 184 8.72 19.84 -10.38
C ALA A 184 8.24 21.09 -9.64
N THR A 185 7.62 20.92 -8.47
CA THR A 185 7.05 22.01 -7.66
C THR A 185 7.65 22.11 -6.27
N ALA A 186 8.57 21.22 -5.93
CA ALA A 186 9.26 21.23 -4.64
C ALA A 186 10.10 22.50 -4.50
N PRO A 187 10.13 23.15 -3.33
CA PRO A 187 10.92 24.36 -3.08
C PRO A 187 12.40 24.01 -2.82
N LEU A 188 12.97 23.12 -3.64
CA LEU A 188 14.34 22.63 -3.53
C LEU A 188 15.02 22.74 -4.89
N GLU A 189 16.20 23.37 -4.92
CA GLU A 189 17.02 23.38 -6.11
C GLU A 189 17.71 22.01 -6.29
N PRO A 190 17.68 21.42 -7.49
CA PRO A 190 18.27 20.11 -7.75
C PRO A 190 19.76 20.02 -7.36
N ASP A 191 20.51 21.08 -7.59
CA ASP A 191 21.95 21.13 -7.27
C ASP A 191 22.18 21.08 -5.74
N ALA A 192 21.34 21.74 -4.94
CA ALA A 192 21.43 21.68 -3.49
C ALA A 192 21.17 20.27 -2.94
N VAL A 193 20.28 19.49 -3.59
CA VAL A 193 20.04 18.09 -3.23
C VAL A 193 21.23 17.21 -3.63
N ALA A 194 21.82 17.45 -4.80
CA ALA A 194 22.99 16.72 -5.25
C ALA A 194 24.22 16.98 -4.36
N ASP A 195 24.45 18.24 -3.98
CA ASP A 195 25.54 18.63 -3.08
C ASP A 195 25.36 18.00 -1.68
N ALA A 196 24.16 18.03 -1.13
CA ALA A 196 23.86 17.37 0.15
C ALA A 196 24.11 15.86 0.09
N ALA A 197 23.65 15.19 -0.97
CA ALA A 197 23.88 13.76 -1.14
C ALA A 197 25.38 13.43 -1.28
N ALA A 198 26.17 14.25 -1.99
CA ALA A 198 27.60 14.07 -2.09
C ALA A 198 28.30 14.22 -0.72
N ALA A 199 27.92 15.23 0.07
CA ALA A 199 28.44 15.43 1.42
C ALA A 199 28.11 14.27 2.37
N ASP A 200 26.90 13.71 2.29
CA ASP A 200 26.48 12.55 3.06
C ASP A 200 27.32 11.31 2.72
N VAL A 201 27.61 11.08 1.44
CA VAL A 201 28.47 9.98 0.97
C VAL A 201 29.89 10.15 1.47
N GLU A 202 30.48 11.34 1.39
CA GLU A 202 31.82 11.62 1.93
C GLU A 202 31.88 11.36 3.44
N SER A 203 30.88 11.85 4.19
CA SER A 203 30.80 11.64 5.64
C SER A 203 30.66 10.15 6.01
N ALA A 204 29.93 9.36 5.22
CA ALA A 204 29.76 7.93 5.44
C ALA A 204 31.06 7.14 5.18
N ILE A 205 31.85 7.56 4.21
CA ILE A 205 33.14 6.93 3.88
C ILE A 205 34.18 7.23 4.97
N ASP A 206 34.17 8.45 5.52
CA ASP A 206 35.11 8.89 6.57
C ASP A 206 34.78 8.36 7.97
N THR A 207 33.57 7.79 8.15
CA THR A 207 33.18 7.20 9.44
C THR A 207 33.77 5.78 9.55
N PRO A 208 34.74 5.52 10.43
CA PRO A 208 35.31 4.18 10.58
C PRO A 208 34.22 3.20 11.01
N THR A 209 34.06 2.14 10.27
CA THR A 209 33.14 1.03 10.63
C THR A 209 33.50 0.57 12.04
N PRO A 210 32.55 0.53 13.01
CA PRO A 210 32.83 0.01 14.32
C PRO A 210 33.37 -1.41 14.20
N SER A 211 34.59 -1.63 14.65
CA SER A 211 35.22 -2.94 14.68
C SER A 211 34.29 -3.90 15.42
N THR A 212 33.84 -4.92 14.72
CA THR A 212 33.14 -6.07 15.31
C THR A 212 34.07 -6.66 16.36
N ALA A 213 33.82 -6.33 17.63
CA ALA A 213 34.52 -6.97 18.75
C ALA A 213 34.23 -8.48 18.65
N ALA A 214 35.29 -9.26 18.59
CA ALA A 214 35.20 -10.72 18.60
C ALA A 214 34.40 -11.18 19.82
N PRO A 215 33.54 -12.21 19.70
CA PRO A 215 32.82 -12.74 20.85
C PRO A 215 33.85 -13.23 21.93
N PRO A 216 33.55 -13.06 23.22
CA PRO A 216 34.43 -13.54 24.27
C PRO A 216 34.59 -15.05 24.13
N THR A 217 35.85 -15.48 24.09
CA THR A 217 36.23 -16.89 24.15
C THR A 217 35.73 -17.43 25.47
N GLU A 218 34.80 -18.38 25.45
CA GLU A 218 34.47 -19.17 26.66
C GLU A 218 35.72 -19.91 27.09
N ALA A 219 36.26 -19.47 28.23
CA ALA A 219 37.26 -20.25 28.98
C ALA A 219 36.50 -21.39 29.66
N GLY A 220 36.84 -22.62 29.26
CA GLY A 220 36.37 -23.81 29.92
C GLY A 220 36.92 -23.94 31.35
N GLU A 221 36.06 -24.44 32.23
CA GLU A 221 36.36 -25.37 33.33
C GLU A 221 35.14 -26.25 33.52
#